data_0178397ac724ce759d2abb156d7f0b0e
#
_entry.id   0178397ac724ce759d2abb156d7f0b0e
#
_cell.length_a   1.000
_cell.length_b   1.000
_cell.length_c   1.000
_cell.angle_alpha   90.00
_cell.angle_beta   90.00
_cell.angle_gamma   90.00
#
_symmetry.space_group_name_H-M   'P 1'
#
loop_
_entity.id
_entity.type
_entity.pdbx_description
1 polymer ?
#
loop_
_entity_poly.entity_id
_entity_poly.type
_entity_poly.pdbx_seq_one_letter_code
_entity_poly.pdbx_strand_id
1 'polypeptide(L)'
;MGKVSNPTKTVFLTGGSGVLGRAILERLNDATAVCLVHRTPIELPNVITVIGDISQPQLGLSRDQFDELANRIDYVVHSAAATSFGDSRESTFKTNVEGTRNVLQLAKKAGAPFCHISTAFAHLEQLDNAHLSNAYEASKLESEAIVRASGVPHVILRPSVVIGDSNDGSMARFQGFHFMCELIFRGVLPVWVPASPDAYMDFIPQDIVADIVCALVDRSDVRGEFWLTAGNRALQVRKAVSLWEQHVPRLTGRAIKPLRYVEPDVIDRLIRPVFLPALPARTQMMVNQALELLSFSIEQPLPTSLPQLESLLGIRHMPELELCLIRNAEFWARKRGFLQAAEGDRSASGRWPAHE
;
A
#
# COMPACT_ATOMS: atom_id res chain seq x y z
N MET A 1 -6.88 19.10 39.18
CA MET A 1 -5.70 19.30 38.34
C MET A 1 -6.16 19.16 36.91
N GLY A 2 -6.33 20.29 36.20
CA GLY A 2 -6.73 20.31 34.78
C GLY A 2 -5.63 19.65 33.94
N LYS A 3 -5.99 18.72 33.07
CA LYS A 3 -5.10 18.24 31.99
C LYS A 3 -4.75 19.48 31.16
N VAL A 4 -3.49 19.92 31.20
CA VAL A 4 -2.94 20.83 30.21
C VAL A 4 -3.03 20.06 28.89
N SER A 5 -3.96 20.46 28.02
CA SER A 5 -4.02 19.90 26.67
C SER A 5 -2.72 20.31 25.97
N ASN A 6 -1.86 19.35 25.68
CA ASN A 6 -0.75 19.58 24.76
C ASN A 6 -1.34 20.17 23.46
N PRO A 7 -0.70 21.18 22.87
CA PRO A 7 -1.16 21.71 21.58
C PRO A 7 -1.25 20.53 20.59
N THR A 8 -2.37 20.45 19.87
CA THR A 8 -2.63 19.40 18.89
C THR A 8 -1.59 19.49 17.77
N LYS A 9 -0.79 18.44 17.55
CA LYS A 9 0.23 18.41 16.49
C LYS A 9 -0.42 18.59 15.11
N THR A 10 0.25 19.32 14.24
CA THR A 10 -0.13 19.44 12.83
C THR A 10 0.71 18.50 11.98
N VAL A 11 0.06 17.54 11.34
CA VAL A 11 0.69 16.53 10.49
C VAL A 11 0.44 16.85 9.03
N PHE A 12 1.50 17.06 8.27
CA PHE A 12 1.42 17.18 6.83
C PHE A 12 1.50 15.80 6.18
N LEU A 13 0.49 15.44 5.37
CA LEU A 13 0.43 14.15 4.71
C LEU A 13 0.30 14.30 3.20
N THR A 14 1.08 13.54 2.45
CA THR A 14 0.92 13.36 1.00
C THR A 14 0.37 11.99 0.70
N GLY A 15 -0.40 11.85 -0.38
CA GLY A 15 -0.98 10.57 -0.78
C GLY A 15 -2.24 10.16 -0.02
N GLY A 16 -2.95 11.11 0.61
CA GLY A 16 -4.15 10.85 1.42
C GLY A 16 -5.32 10.19 0.68
N SER A 17 -5.38 10.27 -0.64
CA SER A 17 -6.37 9.54 -1.46
C SER A 17 -5.97 8.09 -1.78
N GLY A 18 -4.73 7.69 -1.44
CA GLY A 18 -4.24 6.32 -1.59
C GLY A 18 -4.72 5.39 -0.48
N VAL A 19 -4.39 4.10 -0.58
CA VAL A 19 -4.78 3.08 0.39
C VAL A 19 -4.25 3.42 1.79
N LEU A 20 -2.94 3.54 1.93
CA LEU A 20 -2.32 3.85 3.23
C LEU A 20 -2.64 5.26 3.72
N GLY A 21 -2.56 6.26 2.83
CA GLY A 21 -2.84 7.64 3.23
C GLY A 21 -4.26 7.80 3.78
N ARG A 22 -5.26 7.13 3.19
CA ARG A 22 -6.63 7.13 3.68
C ARG A 22 -6.74 6.45 5.04
N ALA A 23 -6.13 5.26 5.20
CA ALA A 23 -6.13 4.54 6.46
C ALA A 23 -5.45 5.32 7.60
N ILE A 24 -4.38 6.07 7.29
CA ILE A 24 -3.70 6.96 8.24
C ILE A 24 -4.63 8.12 8.64
N LEU A 25 -5.23 8.81 7.66
CA LEU A 25 -6.13 9.95 7.95
C LEU A 25 -7.32 9.55 8.81
N GLU A 26 -7.88 8.36 8.59
CA GLU A 26 -9.01 7.83 9.37
C GLU A 26 -8.64 7.48 10.82
N ARG A 27 -7.34 7.31 11.13
CA ARG A 27 -6.82 6.96 12.46
C ARG A 27 -6.11 8.10 13.18
N LEU A 28 -5.84 9.19 12.48
CA LEU A 28 -5.14 10.34 13.03
C LEU A 28 -6.12 11.24 13.82
N ASN A 29 -6.55 10.76 15.01
CA ASN A 29 -7.61 11.41 15.79
C ASN A 29 -7.11 12.55 16.68
N ASP A 30 -5.86 12.49 17.15
CA ASP A 30 -5.29 13.42 18.15
C ASP A 30 -4.37 14.49 17.50
N ALA A 31 -4.42 14.64 16.17
CA ALA A 31 -3.65 15.60 15.42
C ALA A 31 -4.49 16.30 14.34
N THR A 32 -4.09 17.50 13.96
CA THR A 32 -4.66 18.19 12.80
C THR A 32 -3.97 17.67 11.54
N ALA A 33 -4.71 17.06 10.64
CA ALA A 33 -4.18 16.60 9.36
C ALA A 33 -4.25 17.71 8.31
N VAL A 34 -3.12 18.04 7.69
CA VAL A 34 -3.03 18.87 6.49
C VAL A 34 -2.60 17.97 5.33
N CYS A 35 -3.49 17.75 4.37
CA CYS A 35 -3.23 16.82 3.28
C CYS A 35 -3.03 17.54 1.95
N LEU A 36 -1.89 17.26 1.28
CA LEU A 36 -1.66 17.72 -0.08
C LEU A 36 -2.49 16.89 -1.06
N VAL A 37 -3.32 17.57 -1.83
CA VAL A 37 -4.24 16.97 -2.81
C VAL A 37 -3.87 17.45 -4.20
N HIS A 38 -3.67 16.50 -5.14
CA HIS A 38 -3.38 16.85 -6.53
C HIS A 38 -4.64 16.84 -7.41
N ARG A 39 -5.33 15.69 -7.50
CA ARG A 39 -6.48 15.51 -8.40
C ARG A 39 -7.73 14.98 -7.69
N THR A 40 -7.54 14.15 -6.68
CA THR A 40 -8.65 13.44 -6.02
C THR A 40 -8.97 14.14 -4.71
N PRO A 41 -10.15 14.73 -4.56
CA PRO A 41 -10.59 15.35 -3.31
C PRO A 41 -10.59 14.35 -2.15
N ILE A 42 -10.40 14.87 -0.95
CA ILE A 42 -10.49 14.10 0.30
C ILE A 42 -11.62 14.72 1.12
N GLU A 43 -12.66 13.94 1.33
CA GLU A 43 -13.81 14.33 2.14
C GLU A 43 -13.73 13.61 3.49
N LEU A 44 -12.97 14.20 4.41
CA LEU A 44 -12.90 13.78 5.81
C LEU A 44 -13.05 15.01 6.71
N PRO A 45 -13.86 14.93 7.79
CA PRO A 45 -14.27 16.11 8.58
C PRO A 45 -13.11 16.85 9.26
N ASN A 46 -12.01 16.16 9.57
CA ASN A 46 -10.87 16.74 10.33
C ASN A 46 -9.61 16.91 9.48
N VAL A 47 -9.75 16.98 8.14
CA VAL A 47 -8.64 17.11 7.22
C VAL A 47 -8.68 18.46 6.52
N ILE A 48 -7.63 19.25 6.68
CA ILE A 48 -7.40 20.47 5.91
C ILE A 48 -6.73 20.06 4.60
N THR A 49 -7.33 20.41 3.47
CA THR A 49 -6.77 20.10 2.15
C THR A 49 -6.00 21.30 1.59
N VAL A 50 -4.82 21.02 1.03
CA VAL A 50 -4.00 21.97 0.27
C VAL A 50 -3.85 21.43 -1.14
N ILE A 51 -4.23 22.21 -2.15
CA ILE A 51 -4.08 21.81 -3.55
C ILE A 51 -2.64 22.05 -3.97
N GLY A 52 -1.98 21.01 -4.51
CA GLY A 52 -0.60 21.10 -4.98
C GLY A 52 -0.13 19.81 -5.64
N ASP A 53 1.13 19.80 -6.05
CA ASP A 53 1.76 18.68 -6.78
C ASP A 53 3.17 18.44 -6.25
N ILE A 54 3.42 17.26 -5.68
CA ILE A 54 4.74 16.88 -5.16
C ILE A 54 5.84 16.93 -6.24
N SER A 55 5.50 16.71 -7.51
CA SER A 55 6.46 16.72 -8.61
C SER A 55 6.93 18.13 -9.02
N GLN A 56 6.35 19.19 -8.42
CA GLN A 56 6.69 20.56 -8.69
C GLN A 56 7.51 21.18 -7.55
N PRO A 57 8.42 22.12 -7.86
CA PRO A 57 9.10 22.91 -6.82
C PRO A 57 8.09 23.54 -5.87
N GLN A 58 8.43 23.58 -4.58
CA GLN A 58 7.55 24.10 -3.52
C GLN A 58 6.17 23.44 -3.49
N LEU A 59 6.06 22.19 -3.98
CA LEU A 59 4.80 21.43 -4.08
C LEU A 59 3.75 22.09 -4.99
N GLY A 60 4.17 22.95 -5.93
CA GLY A 60 3.29 23.74 -6.78
C GLY A 60 2.59 24.91 -6.07
N LEU A 61 3.02 25.23 -4.84
CA LEU A 61 2.49 26.35 -4.04
C LEU A 61 3.26 27.64 -4.34
N SER A 62 2.65 28.79 -4.08
CA SER A 62 3.39 30.05 -4.02
C SER A 62 4.37 30.03 -2.85
N ARG A 63 5.38 30.92 -2.91
CA ARG A 63 6.38 31.02 -1.83
C ARG A 63 5.72 31.30 -0.48
N ASP A 64 4.76 32.22 -0.45
CA ASP A 64 4.08 32.61 0.79
C ASP A 64 3.24 31.44 1.36
N GLN A 65 2.53 30.72 0.50
CA GLN A 65 1.77 29.52 0.90
C GLN A 65 2.68 28.41 1.42
N PHE A 66 3.82 28.18 0.77
CA PHE A 66 4.80 27.18 1.20
C PHE A 66 5.41 27.55 2.56
N ASP A 67 5.73 28.84 2.76
CA ASP A 67 6.30 29.37 3.99
C ASP A 67 5.28 29.33 5.14
N GLU A 68 4.03 29.69 4.89
CA GLU A 68 2.94 29.57 5.86
C GLU A 68 2.70 28.13 6.26
N LEU A 69 2.68 27.22 5.28
CA LEU A 69 2.52 25.78 5.51
C LEU A 69 3.67 25.25 6.39
N ALA A 70 4.92 25.58 6.07
CA ALA A 70 6.07 25.13 6.82
C ALA A 70 6.04 25.59 8.30
N ASN A 71 5.55 26.81 8.56
CA ASN A 71 5.45 27.37 9.92
C ASN A 71 4.41 26.68 10.81
N ARG A 72 3.56 25.81 10.25
CA ARG A 72 2.44 25.15 10.97
C ARG A 72 2.67 23.67 11.18
N ILE A 73 3.65 23.04 10.53
CA ILE A 73 3.83 21.61 10.50
C ILE A 73 4.77 21.14 11.60
N ASP A 74 4.32 20.16 12.38
CA ASP A 74 5.10 19.48 13.42
C ASP A 74 5.63 18.12 12.99
N TYR A 75 5.04 17.49 11.97
CA TYR A 75 5.42 16.16 11.46
C TYR A 75 5.04 16.00 9.99
N VAL A 76 5.86 15.31 9.22
CA VAL A 76 5.60 15.04 7.79
C VAL A 76 5.47 13.55 7.55
N VAL A 77 4.37 13.12 6.91
CA VAL A 77 4.17 11.75 6.42
C VAL A 77 4.12 11.77 4.89
N HIS A 78 5.10 11.16 4.26
CA HIS A 78 5.20 11.09 2.81
C HIS A 78 4.80 9.70 2.31
N SER A 79 3.52 9.56 1.92
CA SER A 79 2.92 8.32 1.40
C SER A 79 2.55 8.40 -0.10
N ALA A 80 2.66 9.57 -0.73
CA ALA A 80 2.41 9.72 -2.15
C ALA A 80 3.50 9.02 -2.97
N ALA A 81 3.08 8.19 -3.92
CA ALA A 81 3.96 7.56 -4.90
C ALA A 81 3.18 7.16 -6.17
N ALA A 82 3.87 7.18 -7.32
CA ALA A 82 3.45 6.46 -8.52
C ALA A 82 3.81 4.99 -8.34
N THR A 83 2.80 4.12 -8.24
CA THR A 83 2.96 2.68 -7.97
C THR A 83 2.58 1.81 -9.16
N SER A 84 2.20 2.41 -10.29
CA SER A 84 1.82 1.69 -11.51
C SER A 84 3.05 1.18 -12.25
N PHE A 85 3.10 -0.11 -12.53
CA PHE A 85 4.17 -0.71 -13.32
C PHE A 85 4.07 -0.37 -14.82
N GLY A 86 2.92 0.16 -15.26
CA GLY A 86 2.71 0.64 -16.64
C GLY A 86 3.24 2.05 -16.92
N ASP A 87 3.63 2.79 -15.88
CA ASP A 87 4.16 4.14 -16.02
C ASP A 87 5.59 4.11 -16.57
N SER A 88 5.96 5.14 -17.34
CA SER A 88 7.34 5.28 -17.80
C SER A 88 8.28 5.49 -16.61
N ARG A 89 9.54 5.02 -16.73
CA ARG A 89 10.58 5.25 -15.72
C ARG A 89 10.72 6.74 -15.38
N GLU A 90 10.68 7.60 -16.38
CA GLU A 90 10.78 9.06 -16.21
C GLU A 90 9.65 9.62 -15.35
N SER A 91 8.39 9.24 -15.64
CA SER A 91 7.22 9.67 -14.88
C SER A 91 7.28 9.16 -13.43
N THR A 92 7.67 7.90 -13.24
CA THR A 92 7.82 7.28 -11.92
C THR A 92 8.88 8.01 -11.10
N PHE A 93 10.06 8.27 -11.68
CA PHE A 93 11.15 8.98 -10.99
C PHE A 93 10.80 10.43 -10.69
N LYS A 94 10.13 11.12 -11.60
CA LYS A 94 9.65 12.49 -11.37
C LYS A 94 8.72 12.55 -10.15
N THR A 95 7.79 11.61 -10.02
CA THR A 95 6.86 11.58 -8.89
C THR A 95 7.54 11.09 -7.62
N ASN A 96 8.26 9.97 -7.68
CA ASN A 96 8.75 9.31 -6.46
C ASN A 96 10.04 9.94 -5.94
N VAL A 97 10.97 10.30 -6.83
CA VAL A 97 12.29 10.81 -6.46
C VAL A 97 12.24 12.32 -6.26
N GLU A 98 11.84 13.08 -7.30
CA GLU A 98 11.77 14.54 -7.19
C GLU A 98 10.64 14.96 -6.23
N GLY A 99 9.52 14.21 -6.20
CA GLY A 99 8.47 14.42 -5.21
C GLY A 99 8.99 14.29 -3.78
N THR A 100 9.79 13.26 -3.49
CA THR A 100 10.43 13.09 -2.17
C THR A 100 11.35 14.26 -1.85
N ARG A 101 12.17 14.75 -2.81
CA ARG A 101 13.04 15.93 -2.62
C ARG A 101 12.22 17.16 -2.22
N ASN A 102 11.13 17.42 -2.94
CA ASN A 102 10.30 18.59 -2.70
C ASN A 102 9.60 18.54 -1.34
N VAL A 103 9.11 17.37 -0.92
CA VAL A 103 8.49 17.21 0.41
C VAL A 103 9.54 17.30 1.53
N LEU A 104 10.75 16.79 1.31
CA LEU A 104 11.86 16.97 2.25
C LEU A 104 12.26 18.45 2.43
N GLN A 105 12.17 19.28 1.39
CA GLN A 105 12.41 20.72 1.51
C GLN A 105 11.39 21.36 2.47
N LEU A 106 10.13 20.95 2.41
CA LEU A 106 9.10 21.39 3.36
C LEU A 106 9.43 20.95 4.79
N ALA A 107 9.75 19.68 4.99
CA ALA A 107 10.12 19.14 6.29
C ALA A 107 11.34 19.84 6.89
N LYS A 108 12.37 20.09 6.07
CA LYS A 108 13.57 20.82 6.46
C LYS A 108 13.28 22.26 6.87
N LYS A 109 12.42 22.95 6.11
CA LYS A 109 12.02 24.33 6.41
C LYS A 109 11.18 24.41 7.69
N ALA A 110 10.30 23.45 7.90
CA ALA A 110 9.48 23.34 9.11
C ALA A 110 10.27 22.89 10.34
N GLY A 111 11.48 22.32 10.17
CA GLY A 111 12.20 21.64 11.26
C GLY A 111 11.50 20.38 11.75
N ALA A 112 10.60 19.81 10.92
CA ALA A 112 9.73 18.69 11.28
C ALA A 112 10.36 17.33 10.95
N PRO A 113 10.19 16.30 11.77
CA PRO A 113 10.55 14.93 11.44
C PRO A 113 9.78 14.42 10.20
N PHE A 114 10.37 13.46 9.49
CA PHE A 114 9.91 12.96 8.21
C PHE A 114 9.69 11.43 8.25
N CYS A 115 8.48 10.98 8.04
CA CYS A 115 8.15 9.57 7.86
C CYS A 115 7.98 9.27 6.37
N HIS A 116 8.88 8.46 5.81
CA HIS A 116 8.86 8.02 4.42
C HIS A 116 8.26 6.63 4.30
N ILE A 117 7.18 6.52 3.53
CA ILE A 117 6.63 5.20 3.19
C ILE A 117 7.35 4.70 1.93
N SER A 118 8.21 3.71 2.13
CA SER A 118 8.95 3.00 1.09
C SER A 118 8.25 1.68 0.72
N THR A 119 9.01 0.66 0.37
CA THR A 119 8.53 -0.71 0.13
C THR A 119 9.61 -1.72 0.51
N ALA A 120 9.19 -2.87 1.02
CA ALA A 120 10.09 -3.98 1.31
C ALA A 120 10.76 -4.54 0.04
N PHE A 121 10.09 -4.46 -1.08
CA PHE A 121 10.53 -5.05 -2.35
C PHE A 121 11.69 -4.30 -3.03
N ALA A 122 11.96 -3.05 -2.66
CA ALA A 122 13.12 -2.30 -3.15
C ALA A 122 14.47 -2.90 -2.73
N HIS A 123 14.49 -3.83 -1.77
CA HIS A 123 15.69 -4.41 -1.21
C HIS A 123 15.85 -5.90 -1.48
N LEU A 124 15.06 -6.50 -2.38
CA LEU A 124 15.10 -7.95 -2.64
C LEU A 124 16.45 -8.44 -3.16
N GLU A 125 17.09 -7.68 -4.05
CA GLU A 125 18.44 -8.03 -4.55
C GLU A 125 19.48 -8.12 -3.42
N GLN A 126 19.35 -7.29 -2.37
CA GLN A 126 20.24 -7.27 -1.21
C GLN A 126 19.99 -8.43 -0.25
N LEU A 127 18.86 -9.11 -0.40
CA LEU A 127 18.42 -10.26 0.41
C LEU A 127 18.61 -11.59 -0.33
N ASP A 128 19.43 -11.63 -1.38
CA ASP A 128 19.67 -12.82 -2.21
C ASP A 128 18.40 -13.46 -2.80
N ASN A 129 17.33 -12.66 -2.95
CA ASN A 129 16.14 -13.08 -3.68
C ASN A 129 16.33 -12.78 -5.18
N ALA A 130 16.12 -13.79 -6.02
CA ALA A 130 16.17 -13.63 -7.48
C ALA A 130 14.99 -12.72 -7.92
N HIS A 131 15.27 -11.45 -8.12
CA HIS A 131 14.29 -10.43 -8.48
C HIS A 131 14.91 -9.39 -9.40
N LEU A 132 14.21 -9.07 -10.50
CA LEU A 132 14.58 -7.96 -11.38
C LEU A 132 13.87 -6.70 -10.90
N SER A 133 14.63 -5.74 -10.39
CA SER A 133 14.10 -4.45 -9.94
C SER A 133 13.40 -3.71 -11.07
N ASN A 134 12.17 -3.28 -10.81
CA ASN A 134 11.39 -2.45 -11.72
C ASN A 134 11.59 -0.95 -11.44
N ALA A 135 11.02 -0.07 -12.30
CA ALA A 135 11.16 1.38 -12.16
C ALA A 135 10.62 1.92 -10.82
N TYR A 136 9.55 1.31 -10.30
CA TYR A 136 8.98 1.69 -9.00
C TYR A 136 9.96 1.39 -7.86
N GLU A 137 10.47 0.16 -7.78
CA GLU A 137 11.40 -0.27 -6.74
C GLU A 137 12.70 0.53 -6.78
N ALA A 138 13.28 0.71 -7.98
CA ALA A 138 14.46 1.54 -8.17
C ALA A 138 14.22 3.00 -7.71
N SER A 139 13.05 3.57 -7.98
CA SER A 139 12.70 4.93 -7.55
C SER A 139 12.53 5.03 -6.03
N LYS A 140 12.00 3.98 -5.37
CA LYS A 140 11.87 3.93 -3.91
C LYS A 140 13.22 3.81 -3.23
N LEU A 141 14.13 2.98 -3.78
CA LEU A 141 15.49 2.84 -3.28
C LEU A 141 16.27 4.17 -3.37
N GLU A 142 16.15 4.89 -4.50
CA GLU A 142 16.77 6.21 -4.65
C GLU A 142 16.13 7.25 -3.70
N SER A 143 14.81 7.19 -3.51
CA SER A 143 14.12 8.07 -2.54
C SER A 143 14.62 7.84 -1.11
N GLU A 144 14.84 6.59 -0.69
CA GLU A 144 15.43 6.29 0.61
C GLU A 144 16.85 6.86 0.75
N ALA A 145 17.68 6.76 -0.29
CA ALA A 145 19.03 7.35 -0.27
C ALA A 145 18.99 8.87 -0.09
N ILE A 146 18.03 9.55 -0.74
CA ILE A 146 17.81 10.98 -0.59
C ILE A 146 17.35 11.33 0.83
N VAL A 147 16.43 10.56 1.41
CA VAL A 147 15.96 10.75 2.78
C VAL A 147 17.12 10.64 3.77
N ARG A 148 17.96 9.60 3.65
CA ARG A 148 19.15 9.41 4.50
C ARG A 148 20.16 10.57 4.40
N ALA A 149 20.38 11.06 3.17
CA ALA A 149 21.32 12.16 2.91
C ALA A 149 20.77 13.54 3.29
N SER A 150 19.49 13.68 3.59
CA SER A 150 18.82 14.99 3.77
C SER A 150 19.24 15.75 5.02
N GLY A 151 19.72 15.05 6.04
CA GLY A 151 19.96 15.61 7.38
C GLY A 151 18.66 15.88 8.18
N VAL A 152 17.48 15.61 7.61
CA VAL A 152 16.20 15.71 8.32
C VAL A 152 16.02 14.49 9.24
N PRO A 153 15.60 14.66 10.51
CA PRO A 153 15.25 13.53 11.36
C PRO A 153 14.16 12.68 10.70
N HIS A 154 14.41 11.39 10.50
CA HIS A 154 13.50 10.58 9.69
C HIS A 154 13.25 9.16 10.20
N VAL A 155 12.14 8.60 9.74
CA VAL A 155 11.80 7.19 9.78
C VAL A 155 11.50 6.72 8.36
N ILE A 156 12.03 5.56 7.96
CA ILE A 156 11.69 4.89 6.70
C ILE A 156 10.91 3.62 7.05
N LEU A 157 9.71 3.50 6.52
CA LEU A 157 8.86 2.33 6.67
C LEU A 157 8.78 1.56 5.36
N ARG A 158 9.05 0.26 5.41
CA ARG A 158 9.06 -0.64 4.26
C ARG A 158 7.93 -1.67 4.36
N PRO A 159 6.69 -1.29 4.04
CA PRO A 159 5.60 -2.27 3.99
C PRO A 159 5.80 -3.27 2.84
N SER A 160 5.34 -4.50 3.07
CA SER A 160 5.12 -5.50 2.02
C SER A 160 3.85 -5.20 1.22
N VAL A 161 3.22 -6.19 0.59
CA VAL A 161 1.96 -5.99 -0.14
C VAL A 161 0.86 -5.58 0.84
N VAL A 162 0.39 -4.34 0.71
CA VAL A 162 -0.66 -3.82 1.59
C VAL A 162 -2.01 -4.38 1.19
N ILE A 163 -2.71 -4.97 2.15
CA ILE A 163 -4.08 -5.47 2.02
C ILE A 163 -5.06 -4.63 2.85
N GLY A 164 -6.35 -4.96 2.79
CA GLY A 164 -7.41 -4.26 3.53
C GLY A 164 -7.25 -4.30 5.04
N ASP A 165 -8.13 -3.61 5.74
CA ASP A 165 -8.20 -3.58 7.20
C ASP A 165 -8.32 -4.98 7.78
N SER A 166 -7.56 -5.27 8.80
CA SER A 166 -7.51 -6.62 9.40
C SER A 166 -8.80 -7.06 10.07
N ASN A 167 -9.68 -6.12 10.43
CA ASN A 167 -10.94 -6.44 11.13
C ASN A 167 -12.07 -6.79 10.16
N ASP A 168 -12.22 -6.01 9.08
CA ASP A 168 -13.38 -6.13 8.16
C ASP A 168 -12.99 -6.26 6.68
N GLY A 169 -11.69 -6.19 6.36
CA GLY A 169 -11.15 -6.28 5.01
C GLY A 169 -11.35 -5.02 4.18
N SER A 170 -11.88 -3.94 4.75
CA SER A 170 -12.16 -2.70 4.01
C SER A 170 -10.90 -2.03 3.49
N MET A 171 -11.02 -1.35 2.35
CA MET A 171 -9.98 -0.49 1.82
C MET A 171 -10.53 0.55 0.84
N ALA A 172 -9.83 1.66 0.74
CA ALA A 172 -10.27 2.79 -0.09
C ALA A 172 -10.18 2.53 -1.60
N ARG A 173 -9.23 1.72 -2.05
CA ARG A 173 -8.99 1.42 -3.48
C ARG A 173 -8.58 -0.03 -3.66
N PHE A 174 -9.15 -0.67 -4.67
CA PHE A 174 -8.74 -2.02 -5.06
C PHE A 174 -7.48 -1.97 -5.93
N GLN A 175 -6.56 -2.91 -5.72
CA GLN A 175 -5.27 -3.01 -6.40
C GLN A 175 -4.92 -4.47 -6.75
N GLY A 176 -3.69 -4.78 -7.12
CA GLY A 176 -3.24 -6.06 -7.69
C GLY A 176 -3.89 -7.33 -7.12
N PHE A 177 -3.91 -7.46 -5.80
CA PHE A 177 -4.57 -8.59 -5.11
C PHE A 177 -6.04 -8.76 -5.50
N HIS A 178 -6.78 -7.68 -5.66
CA HIS A 178 -8.21 -7.71 -5.99
C HIS A 178 -8.49 -8.04 -7.46
N PHE A 179 -7.55 -7.75 -8.35
CA PHE A 179 -7.65 -8.21 -9.74
C PHE A 179 -7.46 -9.72 -9.83
N MET A 180 -6.56 -10.29 -9.03
CA MET A 180 -6.45 -11.73 -8.90
C MET A 180 -7.75 -12.34 -8.35
N CYS A 181 -8.35 -11.73 -7.32
CA CYS A 181 -9.67 -12.12 -6.83
C CYS A 181 -10.70 -12.09 -7.96
N GLU A 182 -10.76 -11.02 -8.76
CA GLU A 182 -11.74 -10.88 -9.84
C GLU A 182 -11.58 -11.98 -10.90
N LEU A 183 -10.36 -12.31 -11.28
CA LEU A 183 -10.09 -13.39 -12.22
C LEU A 183 -10.55 -14.75 -11.68
N ILE A 184 -10.29 -15.04 -10.41
CA ILE A 184 -10.70 -16.30 -9.75
C ILE A 184 -12.22 -16.36 -9.65
N PHE A 185 -12.88 -15.32 -9.15
CA PHE A 185 -14.35 -15.30 -8.96
C PHE A 185 -15.12 -15.34 -10.28
N ARG A 186 -14.56 -14.80 -11.37
CA ARG A 186 -15.17 -14.87 -12.71
C ARG A 186 -14.89 -16.21 -13.41
N GLY A 187 -13.98 -17.02 -12.89
CA GLY A 187 -13.51 -18.23 -13.55
C GLY A 187 -12.79 -17.98 -14.88
N VAL A 188 -12.22 -16.76 -15.05
CA VAL A 188 -11.56 -16.31 -16.28
C VAL A 188 -10.09 -16.73 -16.28
N LEU A 189 -9.51 -17.01 -15.13
CA LEU A 189 -8.10 -17.43 -15.07
C LEU A 189 -7.92 -18.75 -15.81
N PRO A 190 -7.01 -18.79 -16.78
CA PRO A 190 -6.33 -20.03 -17.00
C PRO A 190 -5.72 -20.42 -15.64
N VAL A 191 -5.92 -21.65 -15.27
CA VAL A 191 -5.66 -22.35 -14.04
C VAL A 191 -4.16 -22.33 -13.60
N TRP A 192 -3.39 -21.30 -13.96
CA TRP A 192 -1.94 -21.27 -13.79
C TRP A 192 -1.49 -20.19 -12.80
N VAL A 193 -0.71 -20.63 -11.83
CA VAL A 193 -0.01 -19.76 -10.86
C VAL A 193 1.47 -19.77 -11.23
N PRO A 194 2.01 -18.70 -11.80
CA PRO A 194 3.41 -18.61 -12.19
C PRO A 194 4.32 -18.28 -10.99
N ALA A 195 4.34 -19.18 -10.05
CA ALA A 195 5.19 -19.05 -8.86
C ALA A 195 5.46 -20.46 -8.32
N SER A 196 6.59 -20.63 -7.68
CA SER A 196 6.86 -21.85 -6.91
C SER A 196 5.81 -21.99 -5.80
N PRO A 197 5.25 -23.20 -5.58
CA PRO A 197 4.32 -23.43 -4.47
C PRO A 197 4.97 -23.19 -3.11
N ASP A 198 6.28 -23.29 -3.02
CA ASP A 198 7.06 -23.09 -1.79
C ASP A 198 7.51 -21.63 -1.57
N ALA A 199 7.42 -20.79 -2.61
CA ALA A 199 7.68 -19.37 -2.48
C ALA A 199 6.70 -18.71 -1.51
N TYR A 200 7.10 -17.59 -0.95
CA TYR A 200 6.30 -16.83 0.02
C TYR A 200 5.69 -15.60 -0.63
N MET A 201 4.49 -15.25 -0.19
CA MET A 201 3.85 -13.96 -0.44
C MET A 201 3.70 -13.24 0.90
N ASP A 202 4.29 -12.06 0.98
CA ASP A 202 4.26 -11.27 2.20
C ASP A 202 3.19 -10.17 2.06
N PHE A 203 2.31 -10.11 3.04
CA PHE A 203 1.19 -9.17 3.10
C PHE A 203 1.17 -8.46 4.45
N ILE A 204 0.75 -7.19 4.45
CA ILE A 204 0.52 -6.41 5.66
C ILE A 204 -0.84 -5.71 5.61
N PRO A 205 -1.70 -5.81 6.64
CA PRO A 205 -2.92 -5.04 6.71
C PRO A 205 -2.66 -3.53 6.81
N GLN A 206 -3.46 -2.73 6.08
CA GLN A 206 -3.30 -1.26 6.03
C GLN A 206 -3.44 -0.59 7.39
N ASP A 207 -4.28 -1.13 8.25
CA ASP A 207 -4.54 -0.62 9.61
C ASP A 207 -3.34 -0.80 10.54
N ILE A 208 -2.58 -1.89 10.40
CA ILE A 208 -1.34 -2.09 11.16
C ILE A 208 -0.29 -1.03 10.75
N VAL A 209 -0.15 -0.75 9.46
CA VAL A 209 0.75 0.30 8.97
C VAL A 209 0.30 1.67 9.45
N ALA A 210 -1.00 1.95 9.40
CA ALA A 210 -1.56 3.22 9.84
C ALA A 210 -1.40 3.44 11.36
N ASP A 211 -1.64 2.40 12.17
CA ASP A 211 -1.44 2.44 13.62
C ASP A 211 0.03 2.75 13.97
N ILE A 212 1.00 2.14 13.24
CA ILE A 212 2.43 2.45 13.38
C ILE A 212 2.72 3.91 13.04
N VAL A 213 2.21 4.43 11.92
CA VAL A 213 2.42 5.82 11.53
C VAL A 213 1.85 6.79 12.56
N CYS A 214 0.63 6.56 13.06
CA CYS A 214 0.01 7.38 14.10
C CYS A 214 0.85 7.36 15.40
N ALA A 215 1.28 6.18 15.84
CA ALA A 215 2.14 6.06 17.01
C ALA A 215 3.50 6.75 16.84
N LEU A 216 4.08 6.77 15.61
CA LEU A 216 5.31 7.52 15.30
C LEU A 216 5.09 9.03 15.30
N VAL A 217 3.91 9.51 14.93
CA VAL A 217 3.53 10.92 15.07
C VAL A 217 3.55 11.32 16.55
N ASP A 218 3.01 10.49 17.44
CA ASP A 218 3.01 10.73 18.88
C ASP A 218 4.44 10.66 19.46
N ARG A 219 5.20 9.65 19.03
CA ARG A 219 6.60 9.41 19.39
C ARG A 219 7.54 10.00 18.35
N SER A 220 7.43 11.30 18.12
CA SER A 220 8.22 12.02 17.11
C SER A 220 9.73 12.06 17.37
N ASP A 221 10.21 11.45 18.45
CA ASP A 221 11.61 11.19 18.79
C ASP A 221 12.18 9.91 18.13
N VAL A 222 11.33 8.97 17.72
CA VAL A 222 11.76 7.71 17.09
C VAL A 222 12.40 7.96 15.73
N ARG A 223 13.52 7.28 15.47
CA ARG A 223 14.28 7.31 14.22
C ARG A 223 14.64 5.91 13.79
N GLY A 224 14.88 5.73 12.50
CA GLY A 224 15.35 4.45 11.97
C GLY A 224 14.61 3.97 10.74
N GLU A 225 14.90 2.74 10.35
CA GLU A 225 14.35 2.09 9.17
C GLU A 225 13.72 0.77 9.60
N PHE A 226 12.46 0.56 9.23
CA PHE A 226 11.67 -0.56 9.74
C PHE A 226 10.98 -1.32 8.63
N TRP A 227 11.07 -2.64 8.69
CA TRP A 227 10.39 -3.58 7.82
C TRP A 227 9.00 -3.89 8.36
N LEU A 228 7.98 -3.50 7.62
CA LEU A 228 6.58 -3.76 7.96
C LEU A 228 6.10 -4.95 7.12
N THR A 229 6.54 -6.13 7.50
CA THR A 229 6.38 -7.38 6.77
C THR A 229 5.90 -8.47 7.71
N ALA A 230 5.29 -9.52 7.19
CA ALA A 230 4.88 -10.67 8.00
C ALA A 230 6.07 -11.51 8.50
N GLY A 231 7.23 -11.41 7.85
CA GLY A 231 8.40 -12.21 8.19
C GLY A 231 8.12 -13.71 8.07
N ASN A 232 8.49 -14.49 9.08
CA ASN A 232 8.21 -15.94 9.13
C ASN A 232 6.72 -16.32 9.14
N ARG A 233 5.82 -15.33 9.24
CA ARG A 233 4.36 -15.51 9.14
C ARG A 233 3.84 -15.25 7.72
N ALA A 234 4.73 -14.92 6.77
CA ALA A 234 4.37 -14.80 5.35
C ALA A 234 3.79 -16.12 4.84
N LEU A 235 2.82 -16.03 3.92
CA LEU A 235 2.12 -17.20 3.42
C LEU A 235 2.87 -17.82 2.25
N GLN A 236 3.10 -19.14 2.31
CA GLN A 236 3.51 -19.85 1.10
C GLN A 236 2.42 -19.75 0.03
N VAL A 237 2.84 -19.66 -1.23
CA VAL A 237 1.93 -19.58 -2.39
C VAL A 237 0.93 -20.72 -2.38
N ARG A 238 1.36 -21.97 -2.05
CA ARG A 238 0.47 -23.14 -1.91
C ARG A 238 -0.64 -22.91 -0.89
N LYS A 239 -0.32 -22.24 0.22
CA LYS A 239 -1.29 -21.97 1.28
C LYS A 239 -2.31 -20.91 0.83
N ALA A 240 -1.84 -19.83 0.19
CA ALA A 240 -2.72 -18.82 -0.39
C ALA A 240 -3.66 -19.42 -1.44
N VAL A 241 -3.14 -20.25 -2.33
CA VAL A 241 -3.95 -21.00 -3.33
C VAL A 241 -4.98 -21.89 -2.67
N SER A 242 -4.60 -22.68 -1.66
CA SER A 242 -5.52 -23.54 -0.91
C SER A 242 -6.64 -22.75 -0.23
N LEU A 243 -6.33 -21.57 0.34
CA LEU A 243 -7.36 -20.69 0.89
C LEU A 243 -8.40 -20.30 -0.17
N TRP A 244 -7.95 -19.92 -1.37
CA TRP A 244 -8.86 -19.56 -2.47
C TRP A 244 -9.71 -20.75 -2.93
N GLU A 245 -9.09 -21.91 -3.12
CA GLU A 245 -9.79 -23.14 -3.55
C GLU A 245 -10.88 -23.57 -2.54
N GLN A 246 -10.68 -23.29 -1.27
CA GLN A 246 -11.65 -23.60 -0.22
C GLN A 246 -12.73 -22.53 -0.06
N HIS A 247 -12.37 -21.23 -0.12
CA HIS A 247 -13.28 -20.14 0.23
C HIS A 247 -14.13 -19.66 -0.94
N VAL A 248 -13.59 -19.61 -2.18
CA VAL A 248 -14.36 -19.13 -3.33
C VAL A 248 -15.61 -19.96 -3.59
N PRO A 249 -15.56 -21.32 -3.58
CA PRO A 249 -16.77 -22.13 -3.71
C PRO A 249 -17.79 -21.89 -2.60
N ARG A 250 -17.33 -21.72 -1.36
CA ARG A 250 -18.22 -21.43 -0.22
C ARG A 250 -18.92 -20.08 -0.35
N LEU A 251 -18.20 -19.07 -0.84
CA LEU A 251 -18.72 -17.72 -0.98
C LEU A 251 -19.64 -17.55 -2.19
N THR A 252 -19.35 -18.24 -3.30
CA THR A 252 -20.04 -18.02 -4.57
C THR A 252 -21.01 -19.12 -4.95
N GLY A 253 -20.96 -20.26 -4.27
CA GLY A 253 -21.68 -21.49 -4.66
C GLY A 253 -21.16 -22.12 -5.96
N ARG A 254 -20.03 -21.66 -6.50
CA ARG A 254 -19.45 -22.12 -7.77
C ARG A 254 -18.16 -22.88 -7.52
N ALA A 255 -18.05 -24.07 -8.11
CA ALA A 255 -16.79 -24.79 -8.12
C ALA A 255 -15.76 -24.03 -8.97
N ILE A 256 -14.53 -23.89 -8.46
CA ILE A 256 -13.39 -23.41 -9.26
C ILE A 256 -12.56 -24.60 -9.73
N LYS A 257 -11.90 -24.42 -10.89
CA LYS A 257 -10.93 -25.42 -11.36
C LYS A 257 -9.68 -25.34 -10.49
N PRO A 258 -9.05 -26.47 -10.13
CA PRO A 258 -7.79 -26.47 -9.37
C PRO A 258 -6.74 -25.62 -10.06
N LEU A 259 -6.07 -24.76 -9.29
CA LEU A 259 -4.99 -23.93 -9.78
C LEU A 259 -3.73 -24.80 -9.97
N ARG A 260 -2.98 -24.57 -11.04
CA ARG A 260 -1.74 -25.29 -11.36
C ARG A 260 -0.56 -24.36 -11.33
N TYR A 261 0.50 -24.79 -10.68
CA TYR A 261 1.76 -24.05 -10.67
C TYR A 261 2.48 -24.25 -12.01
N VAL A 262 3.06 -23.17 -12.50
CA VAL A 262 3.92 -23.17 -13.70
C VAL A 262 5.16 -22.34 -13.41
N GLU A 263 6.25 -22.68 -14.08
CA GLU A 263 7.47 -21.90 -13.98
C GLU A 263 7.23 -20.48 -14.51
N PRO A 264 7.78 -19.43 -13.87
CA PRO A 264 7.60 -18.05 -14.28
C PRO A 264 7.95 -17.78 -15.75
N ASP A 265 8.96 -18.46 -16.32
CA ASP A 265 9.39 -18.32 -17.71
C ASP A 265 8.30 -18.74 -18.73
N VAL A 266 7.38 -19.63 -18.33
CA VAL A 266 6.24 -20.03 -19.18
C VAL A 266 5.33 -18.85 -19.45
N ILE A 267 5.23 -17.88 -18.53
CA ILE A 267 4.46 -16.66 -18.73
C ILE A 267 5.01 -15.84 -19.89
N ASP A 268 6.31 -15.59 -19.90
CA ASP A 268 6.94 -14.75 -20.91
C ASP A 268 7.07 -15.44 -22.26
N ARG A 269 7.23 -16.77 -22.26
CA ARG A 269 7.38 -17.58 -23.49
C ARG A 269 6.05 -17.95 -24.16
N LEU A 270 4.97 -18.11 -23.40
CA LEU A 270 3.69 -18.61 -23.91
C LEU A 270 2.52 -17.72 -23.56
N ILE A 271 2.37 -17.30 -22.30
CA ILE A 271 1.14 -16.61 -21.88
C ILE A 271 1.08 -15.20 -22.48
N ARG A 272 2.13 -14.40 -22.29
CA ARG A 272 2.16 -13.02 -22.81
C ARG A 272 2.09 -12.93 -24.32
N PRO A 273 2.87 -13.71 -25.11
CA PRO A 273 2.85 -13.55 -26.57
C PRO A 273 1.67 -14.25 -27.26
N VAL A 274 1.12 -15.32 -26.69
CA VAL A 274 0.11 -16.16 -27.38
C VAL A 274 -1.28 -15.97 -26.80
N PHE A 275 -1.44 -16.10 -25.50
CA PHE A 275 -2.76 -16.10 -24.86
C PHE A 275 -3.26 -14.69 -24.55
N LEU A 276 -2.40 -13.83 -24.04
CA LEU A 276 -2.79 -12.50 -23.61
C LEU A 276 -3.41 -11.67 -24.74
N PRO A 277 -2.83 -11.62 -25.95
CA PRO A 277 -3.40 -10.85 -27.07
C PRO A 277 -4.79 -11.34 -27.54
N ALA A 278 -5.12 -12.60 -27.28
CA ALA A 278 -6.43 -13.19 -27.62
C ALA A 278 -7.55 -12.81 -26.65
N LEU A 279 -7.22 -12.22 -25.50
CA LEU A 279 -8.20 -11.83 -24.49
C LEU A 279 -8.73 -10.41 -24.74
N PRO A 280 -9.94 -10.06 -24.28
CA PRO A 280 -10.42 -8.70 -24.27
C PRO A 280 -9.48 -7.76 -23.49
N ALA A 281 -9.31 -6.51 -23.91
CA ALA A 281 -8.35 -5.56 -23.34
C ALA A 281 -8.45 -5.42 -21.82
N ARG A 282 -9.67 -5.37 -21.26
CA ARG A 282 -9.90 -5.34 -19.82
C ARG A 282 -9.36 -6.59 -19.12
N THR A 283 -9.54 -7.76 -19.73
CA THR A 283 -9.04 -9.02 -19.17
C THR A 283 -7.51 -9.08 -19.25
N GLN A 284 -6.92 -8.60 -20.35
CA GLN A 284 -5.47 -8.46 -20.48
C GLN A 284 -4.88 -7.61 -19.34
N MET A 285 -5.48 -6.45 -19.09
CA MET A 285 -5.07 -5.56 -17.98
C MET A 285 -5.13 -6.29 -16.63
N MET A 286 -6.25 -6.97 -16.34
CA MET A 286 -6.42 -7.70 -15.08
C MET A 286 -5.40 -8.83 -14.92
N VAL A 287 -5.14 -9.59 -15.98
CA VAL A 287 -4.14 -10.67 -15.98
C VAL A 287 -2.75 -10.09 -15.75
N ASN A 288 -2.37 -9.00 -16.44
CA ASN A 288 -1.07 -8.36 -16.21
C ASN A 288 -0.90 -7.92 -14.75
N GLN A 289 -1.90 -7.28 -14.16
CA GLN A 289 -1.84 -6.84 -12.76
C GLN A 289 -1.79 -8.01 -11.75
N ALA A 290 -2.45 -9.14 -12.07
CA ALA A 290 -2.33 -10.34 -11.26
C ALA A 290 -0.92 -10.97 -11.38
N LEU A 291 -0.35 -10.98 -12.58
CA LEU A 291 1.02 -11.44 -12.81
C LEU A 291 2.06 -10.56 -12.10
N GLU A 292 1.84 -9.25 -12.09
CA GLU A 292 2.66 -8.28 -11.33
C GLU A 292 2.61 -8.58 -9.82
N LEU A 293 1.44 -8.90 -9.26
CA LEU A 293 1.36 -9.29 -7.85
C LEU A 293 2.17 -10.57 -7.57
N LEU A 294 2.08 -11.56 -8.46
CA LEU A 294 2.80 -12.83 -8.29
C LEU A 294 4.31 -12.68 -8.46
N SER A 295 4.79 -11.63 -9.15
CA SER A 295 6.22 -11.31 -9.21
C SER A 295 6.81 -10.87 -7.86
N PHE A 296 5.97 -10.51 -6.88
CA PHE A 296 6.38 -10.28 -5.49
C PHE A 296 6.48 -11.56 -4.65
N SER A 297 6.36 -12.74 -5.25
CA SER A 297 6.70 -13.98 -4.56
C SER A 297 8.21 -14.07 -4.36
N ILE A 298 8.63 -14.50 -3.18
CA ILE A 298 10.01 -14.53 -2.71
C ILE A 298 10.40 -15.91 -2.23
N GLU A 299 11.66 -16.29 -2.38
CA GLU A 299 12.14 -17.62 -1.98
C GLU A 299 12.25 -17.78 -0.47
N GLN A 300 12.52 -16.69 0.25
CA GLN A 300 12.69 -16.68 1.70
C GLN A 300 11.86 -15.56 2.33
N PRO A 301 11.35 -15.74 3.57
CA PRO A 301 10.65 -14.70 4.30
C PRO A 301 11.48 -13.43 4.43
N LEU A 302 10.84 -12.27 4.30
CA LEU A 302 11.47 -10.97 4.49
C LEU A 302 11.83 -10.74 5.97
N PRO A 303 12.84 -9.92 6.26
CA PRO A 303 13.06 -9.41 7.62
C PRO A 303 11.80 -8.69 8.12
N THR A 304 11.54 -8.71 9.43
CA THR A 304 10.42 -7.95 10.03
C THR A 304 10.87 -7.16 11.24
N SER A 305 10.40 -5.92 11.34
CA SER A 305 10.58 -5.06 12.52
C SER A 305 9.32 -4.98 13.39
N LEU A 306 8.25 -5.70 13.05
CA LEU A 306 6.98 -5.62 13.79
C LEU A 306 7.13 -5.90 15.29
N PRO A 307 7.83 -6.99 15.74
CA PRO A 307 7.99 -7.23 17.16
C PRO A 307 8.71 -6.10 17.90
N GLN A 308 9.70 -5.47 17.25
CA GLN A 308 10.39 -4.30 17.81
C GLN A 308 9.45 -3.10 17.93
N LEU A 309 8.66 -2.81 16.89
CA LEU A 309 7.73 -1.69 16.87
C LEU A 309 6.57 -1.89 17.83
N GLU A 310 6.05 -3.12 17.97
CA GLU A 310 5.04 -3.48 18.95
C GLU A 310 5.51 -3.14 20.37
N SER A 311 6.74 -3.52 20.71
CA SER A 311 7.33 -3.20 22.02
C SER A 311 7.63 -1.71 22.19
N LEU A 312 8.16 -1.04 21.14
CA LEU A 312 8.59 0.36 21.20
C LEU A 312 7.42 1.33 21.27
N LEU A 313 6.36 1.06 20.50
CA LEU A 313 5.23 1.95 20.29
C LEU A 313 3.96 1.52 21.04
N GLY A 314 3.94 0.33 21.63
CA GLY A 314 2.76 -0.21 22.31
C GLY A 314 1.60 -0.51 21.38
N ILE A 315 1.87 -0.77 20.11
CA ILE A 315 0.85 -1.13 19.12
C ILE A 315 0.43 -2.60 19.26
N ARG A 316 -0.73 -2.94 18.71
CA ARG A 316 -1.24 -4.31 18.70
C ARG A 316 -0.42 -5.23 17.79
N HIS A 317 -0.42 -6.51 18.10
CA HIS A 317 0.15 -7.55 17.23
C HIS A 317 -0.59 -7.66 15.91
N MET A 318 0.16 -7.99 14.85
CA MET A 318 -0.43 -8.31 13.55
C MET A 318 -1.31 -9.56 13.69
N PRO A 319 -2.59 -9.52 13.26
CA PRO A 319 -3.50 -10.67 13.30
C PRO A 319 -3.07 -11.82 12.38
N GLU A 320 -3.82 -12.94 12.42
CA GLU A 320 -3.64 -14.07 11.49
C GLU A 320 -3.85 -13.63 10.04
N LEU A 321 -2.83 -13.82 9.21
CA LEU A 321 -2.78 -13.29 7.85
C LEU A 321 -3.81 -13.93 6.93
N GLU A 322 -4.06 -15.24 7.10
CA GLU A 322 -5.09 -15.96 6.36
C GLU A 322 -6.47 -15.32 6.56
N LEU A 323 -6.79 -14.98 7.80
CA LEU A 323 -8.07 -14.36 8.13
C LEU A 323 -8.19 -12.96 7.52
N CYS A 324 -7.10 -12.18 7.54
CA CYS A 324 -7.06 -10.86 6.91
C CYS A 324 -7.30 -10.94 5.40
N LEU A 325 -6.65 -11.89 4.72
CA LEU A 325 -6.84 -12.12 3.28
C LEU A 325 -8.27 -12.52 2.94
N ILE A 326 -8.86 -13.43 3.71
CA ILE A 326 -10.25 -13.87 3.52
C ILE A 326 -11.19 -12.67 3.68
N ARG A 327 -11.07 -11.89 4.75
CA ARG A 327 -11.90 -10.71 5.00
C ARG A 327 -11.77 -9.67 3.88
N ASN A 328 -10.55 -9.45 3.42
CA ASN A 328 -10.30 -8.50 2.34
C ASN A 328 -10.93 -8.95 1.01
N ALA A 329 -10.85 -10.24 0.69
CA ALA A 329 -11.52 -10.81 -0.47
C ALA A 329 -13.05 -10.78 -0.36
N GLU A 330 -13.60 -11.07 0.80
CA GLU A 330 -15.04 -10.99 1.05
C GLU A 330 -15.57 -9.55 0.94
N PHE A 331 -14.83 -8.58 1.51
CA PHE A 331 -15.16 -7.17 1.37
C PHE A 331 -15.20 -6.77 -0.11
N TRP A 332 -14.16 -7.12 -0.85
CA TRP A 332 -14.09 -6.86 -2.29
C TRP A 332 -15.26 -7.54 -3.04
N ALA A 333 -15.54 -8.81 -2.76
CA ALA A 333 -16.59 -9.56 -3.42
C ALA A 333 -17.99 -8.98 -3.18
N ARG A 334 -18.26 -8.51 -1.96
CA ARG A 334 -19.49 -7.76 -1.63
C ARG A 334 -19.59 -6.45 -2.41
N LYS A 335 -18.54 -5.65 -2.40
CA LYS A 335 -18.50 -4.35 -3.12
C LYS A 335 -18.64 -4.51 -4.64
N ARG A 336 -18.23 -5.65 -5.19
CA ARG A 336 -18.35 -5.98 -6.63
C ARG A 336 -19.63 -6.75 -6.99
N GLY A 337 -20.49 -7.04 -6.02
CA GLY A 337 -21.79 -7.71 -6.23
C GLY A 337 -21.66 -9.22 -6.50
N PHE A 338 -20.53 -9.84 -6.15
CA PHE A 338 -20.37 -11.30 -6.20
C PHE A 338 -21.05 -12.00 -5.02
N LEU A 339 -21.21 -11.30 -3.91
CA LEU A 339 -21.88 -11.78 -2.70
C LEU A 339 -23.06 -10.84 -2.38
N GLN A 340 -24.16 -11.40 -1.89
CA GLN A 340 -25.25 -10.59 -1.36
C GLN A 340 -24.77 -9.81 -0.11
N ALA A 341 -25.22 -8.57 0.04
CA ALA A 341 -24.98 -7.82 1.26
C ALA A 341 -25.55 -8.60 2.45
N ALA A 342 -24.76 -8.76 3.51
CA ALA A 342 -25.29 -9.32 4.75
C ALA A 342 -26.47 -8.45 5.23
N GLU A 343 -27.55 -9.09 5.70
CA GLU A 343 -28.75 -8.40 6.20
C GLU A 343 -28.42 -7.54 7.43
N GLY A 344 -27.84 -6.41 7.27
CA GLY A 344 -27.43 -5.50 8.34
C GLY A 344 -26.72 -4.22 7.87
N ASP A 345 -26.19 -4.20 6.67
CA ASP A 345 -25.36 -3.09 6.16
C ASP A 345 -26.14 -2.19 5.16
N ARG A 346 -27.34 -1.74 5.54
CA ARG A 346 -28.17 -0.85 4.70
C ARG A 346 -27.85 0.65 4.84
N SER A 347 -26.77 1.04 5.51
CA SER A 347 -26.49 2.46 5.80
C SER A 347 -25.37 3.12 4.98
N ALA A 348 -24.76 2.45 4.00
CA ALA A 348 -23.71 3.05 3.18
C ALA A 348 -23.96 2.89 1.67
N SER A 349 -25.06 3.44 1.16
CA SER A 349 -25.28 3.58 -0.30
C SER A 349 -24.67 4.89 -0.82
N GLY A 350 -23.37 5.05 -0.74
CA GLY A 350 -22.63 6.06 -1.48
C GLY A 350 -22.36 5.55 -2.90
N ARG A 351 -23.02 6.10 -3.91
CA ARG A 351 -22.75 5.84 -5.33
C ARG A 351 -21.31 6.31 -5.65
N TRP A 352 -20.44 5.37 -5.99
CA TRP A 352 -19.15 5.68 -6.62
C TRP A 352 -19.39 5.89 -8.11
N PRO A 353 -18.75 6.93 -8.73
CA PRO A 353 -18.85 7.12 -10.17
C PRO A 353 -18.21 5.94 -10.89
N ALA A 354 -18.90 5.44 -11.91
CA ALA A 354 -18.35 4.49 -12.86
C ALA A 354 -17.21 5.19 -13.61
N HIS A 355 -15.99 4.72 -13.48
CA HIS A 355 -14.90 5.08 -14.39
C HIS A 355 -15.05 4.22 -15.65
N GLU A 356 -15.43 4.89 -16.76
CA GLU A 356 -15.27 4.41 -18.12
C GLU A 356 -13.80 4.22 -18.49
#